data_a2a4cdc240cd0334776ff075e9156d67
#
_entry.id   a2a4cdc240cd0334776ff075e9156d67
#
_cell.length_a   1.000
_cell.length_b   1.000
_cell.length_c   1.000
_cell.angle_alpha   90.00
_cell.angle_beta   90.00
_cell.angle_gamma   90.00
#
_symmetry.space_group_name_H-M   'P 1'
#
loop_
_entity.id
_entity.type
_entity.pdbx_description
1 polymer ?
#
loop_
_entity_poly.entity_id
_entity_poly.type
_entity_poly.pdbx_seq_one_letter_code
_entity_poly.pdbx_strand_id
1 'polypeptide(L)'
;MSSYHNYSLRENVPDRQAWVLNSVPVMLWAIGLDGTIVFANRACCECWGQSLSRITGRKMEEVLGSQATVFRDSTQQALISQQETSLDVELECAGNERKWLNVSTTLLKNGNNQLQGVAYTAVDVTDRKRTEEDLRLVSVHDSLTGLYNRVYFEEELRRLDSGRFDPVSIIYCDLNGLKIMNDVFGHSAGDELIISAANFIRSHFRVADVVARVGGDEFAVLLPLTDFQTAETISRRIEQGEAGIIEQGALPLSISAGFASTETVDGDIYAVYREADRRMYQQKYRRRDLVKRETVNALLQVLQEKDYHRSAHLPRLFCLVMLMGQALGLDSDAMGDLLLLSEVHDIGYLGLSETTIFATQKLDSKQWEEMQGHPELGYRLASLSPDLAHLAESILQHHEHWDGSGYPRGVKGENINIYARIIALVDAYEAMTSPRPYRLARTNEEALAELQNCRGKKYDPHLTDLFFALPLEDCDLTA
;
A
#
# COMPACT_ATOMS: atom_id res chain seq x y z
N MET A 1 -41.55 -34.42 19.70
CA MET A 1 -42.48 -34.29 20.82
C MET A 1 -41.78 -33.46 21.89
N SER A 2 -42.07 -32.19 21.91
CA SER A 2 -41.45 -31.17 22.78
C SER A 2 -42.48 -30.79 23.82
N SER A 3 -42.16 -31.07 25.07
CA SER A 3 -43.03 -30.75 26.23
C SER A 3 -42.82 -29.26 26.58
N TYR A 4 -43.74 -28.43 26.15
CA TYR A 4 -43.90 -27.08 26.69
C TYR A 4 -44.45 -27.19 28.11
N HIS A 5 -43.60 -26.83 29.10
CA HIS A 5 -44.08 -26.61 30.46
C HIS A 5 -44.81 -25.29 30.52
N ASN A 6 -46.11 -25.37 30.67
CA ASN A 6 -47.02 -24.28 31.05
C ASN A 6 -46.68 -23.81 32.47
N TYR A 7 -45.85 -22.74 32.60
CA TYR A 7 -45.73 -22.02 33.87
C TYR A 7 -47.01 -21.19 34.09
N SER A 8 -47.79 -21.57 35.06
CA SER A 8 -48.99 -20.85 35.47
C SER A 8 -48.63 -19.47 36.05
N LEU A 9 -49.05 -18.44 35.38
CA LEU A 9 -48.79 -17.02 35.70
C LEU A 9 -49.70 -16.50 36.85
N ARG A 10 -49.85 -17.22 37.94
CA ARG A 10 -50.65 -16.76 39.09
C ARG A 10 -49.90 -16.96 40.39
N GLU A 11 -48.89 -16.07 40.65
CA GLU A 11 -48.38 -15.83 41.99
C GLU A 11 -47.58 -14.50 42.04
N ASN A 12 -47.97 -13.63 42.98
CA ASN A 12 -47.38 -12.37 43.44
C ASN A 12 -46.98 -11.29 42.40
N VAL A 13 -47.78 -10.24 42.28
CA VAL A 13 -47.53 -9.05 41.42
C VAL A 13 -46.20 -8.33 41.71
N PRO A 14 -45.67 -8.24 42.95
CA PRO A 14 -44.35 -7.67 43.23
C PRO A 14 -43.18 -8.43 42.58
N ASP A 15 -43.21 -9.74 42.53
CA ASP A 15 -42.15 -10.58 41.94
C ASP A 15 -42.10 -10.47 40.42
N ARG A 16 -43.24 -10.23 39.76
CA ARG A 16 -43.28 -10.07 38.30
C ARG A 16 -42.65 -8.77 37.80
N GLN A 17 -42.84 -7.67 38.50
CA GLN A 17 -42.24 -6.40 38.16
C GLN A 17 -40.73 -6.47 38.30
N ALA A 18 -40.23 -7.01 39.40
CA ALA A 18 -38.79 -7.23 39.62
C ALA A 18 -38.19 -8.16 38.55
N TRP A 19 -38.90 -9.23 38.17
CA TRP A 19 -38.43 -10.13 37.09
C TRP A 19 -38.33 -9.43 35.76
N VAL A 20 -39.29 -8.60 35.35
CA VAL A 20 -39.25 -7.82 34.10
C VAL A 20 -38.07 -6.86 34.10
N LEU A 21 -37.90 -6.08 35.16
CA LEU A 21 -36.80 -5.09 35.26
C LEU A 21 -35.41 -5.73 35.29
N ASN A 22 -35.28 -6.93 35.83
CA ASN A 22 -34.03 -7.72 35.84
C ASN A 22 -33.72 -8.42 34.52
N SER A 23 -34.72 -8.63 33.67
CA SER A 23 -34.53 -9.27 32.35
C SER A 23 -34.12 -8.27 31.25
N VAL A 24 -34.24 -6.98 31.51
CA VAL A 24 -33.85 -5.93 30.55
C VAL A 24 -32.33 -5.72 30.58
N PRO A 25 -31.61 -5.74 29.44
CA PRO A 25 -30.16 -5.57 29.38
C PRO A 25 -29.73 -4.08 29.52
N VAL A 26 -30.59 -3.26 30.10
CA VAL A 26 -30.36 -1.84 30.38
C VAL A 26 -30.19 -1.67 31.87
N MET A 27 -29.19 -0.90 32.28
CA MET A 27 -29.01 -0.57 33.69
C MET A 27 -30.14 0.34 34.13
N LEU A 28 -30.82 -0.02 35.21
CA LEU A 28 -31.92 0.72 35.83
C LEU A 28 -31.66 0.84 37.32
N TRP A 29 -31.57 2.07 37.82
CA TRP A 29 -31.49 2.31 39.27
C TRP A 29 -32.21 3.58 39.64
N ALA A 30 -32.52 3.72 40.91
CA ALA A 30 -33.17 4.89 41.47
C ALA A 30 -32.55 5.27 42.80
N ILE A 31 -32.47 6.58 43.06
CA ILE A 31 -32.02 7.14 44.33
C ILE A 31 -33.12 7.92 45.00
N GLY A 32 -33.15 7.89 46.31
CA GLY A 32 -33.96 8.80 47.14
C GLY A 32 -33.41 10.25 47.14
N LEU A 33 -34.15 11.18 47.76
CA LEU A 33 -33.74 12.57 47.86
C LEU A 33 -32.44 12.77 48.68
N ASP A 34 -32.10 11.80 49.50
CA ASP A 34 -30.88 11.78 50.31
C ASP A 34 -29.66 11.16 49.57
N GLY A 35 -29.84 10.76 48.31
CA GLY A 35 -28.81 10.11 47.47
C GLY A 35 -28.64 8.61 47.72
N THR A 36 -29.52 7.98 48.53
CA THR A 36 -29.48 6.57 48.81
C THR A 36 -30.09 5.77 47.65
N ILE A 37 -29.42 4.71 47.17
CA ILE A 37 -29.93 3.84 46.14
C ILE A 37 -31.08 3.00 46.69
N VAL A 38 -32.29 3.25 46.19
CA VAL A 38 -33.52 2.56 46.60
C VAL A 38 -33.87 1.40 45.71
N PHE A 39 -33.36 1.38 44.50
CA PHE A 39 -33.53 0.33 43.50
C PHE A 39 -32.31 0.21 42.58
N ALA A 40 -31.92 -1.00 42.20
CA ALA A 40 -31.03 -1.29 41.13
C ALA A 40 -31.40 -2.65 40.52
N ASN A 41 -31.29 -2.80 39.20
CA ASN A 41 -31.52 -4.06 38.51
C ASN A 41 -30.27 -4.92 38.40
N ARG A 42 -30.39 -6.10 37.81
CA ARG A 42 -29.31 -7.07 37.60
C ARG A 42 -28.17 -6.47 36.76
N ALA A 43 -28.47 -5.70 35.70
CA ALA A 43 -27.47 -5.08 34.85
C ALA A 43 -26.57 -4.08 35.61
N CYS A 44 -27.11 -3.34 36.61
CA CYS A 44 -26.31 -2.53 37.50
C CYS A 44 -25.34 -3.36 38.34
N CYS A 45 -25.81 -4.50 38.88
CA CYS A 45 -24.97 -5.41 39.67
C CYS A 45 -23.79 -5.97 38.86
N GLU A 46 -24.04 -6.32 37.62
CA GLU A 46 -23.04 -6.85 36.69
C GLU A 46 -22.00 -5.78 36.33
N CYS A 47 -22.43 -4.56 35.96
CA CYS A 47 -21.50 -3.47 35.66
C CYS A 47 -20.69 -3.00 36.88
N TRP A 48 -21.34 -2.83 38.04
CA TRP A 48 -20.65 -2.34 39.22
C TRP A 48 -19.88 -3.43 40.01
N GLY A 49 -20.01 -4.69 39.59
CA GLY A 49 -19.34 -5.84 40.23
C GLY A 49 -19.76 -6.10 41.68
N GLN A 50 -20.99 -5.67 42.04
CA GLN A 50 -21.49 -5.76 43.40
C GLN A 50 -22.86 -6.45 43.44
N SER A 51 -23.13 -7.19 44.52
CA SER A 51 -24.45 -7.79 44.72
C SER A 51 -25.49 -6.76 45.08
N LEU A 52 -26.75 -6.98 44.75
CA LEU A 52 -27.87 -6.09 45.01
C LEU A 52 -27.96 -5.70 46.53
N SER A 53 -27.67 -6.65 47.41
CA SER A 53 -27.66 -6.40 48.89
C SER A 53 -26.55 -5.47 49.36
N ARG A 54 -25.51 -5.29 48.57
CA ARG A 54 -24.41 -4.36 48.84
C ARG A 54 -24.65 -2.97 48.21
N ILE A 55 -25.52 -2.87 47.23
CA ILE A 55 -25.86 -1.65 46.51
C ILE A 55 -27.03 -0.93 47.16
N THR A 56 -28.15 -1.64 47.40
CA THR A 56 -29.38 -1.06 47.93
C THR A 56 -29.20 -0.61 49.36
N GLY A 57 -29.70 0.60 49.67
CA GLY A 57 -29.60 1.22 51.00
C GLY A 57 -28.29 1.97 51.24
N ARG A 58 -27.37 2.03 50.28
CA ARG A 58 -26.14 2.82 50.34
C ARG A 58 -26.23 4.07 49.49
N LYS A 59 -25.42 5.06 49.80
CA LYS A 59 -25.30 6.26 48.97
C LYS A 59 -24.59 5.93 47.66
N MET A 60 -24.97 6.59 46.60
CA MET A 60 -24.38 6.35 45.25
C MET A 60 -22.86 6.56 45.24
N GLU A 61 -22.36 7.54 46.02
CA GLU A 61 -20.94 7.82 46.19
C GLU A 61 -20.16 6.65 46.84
N GLU A 62 -20.80 5.90 47.76
CA GLU A 62 -20.18 4.75 48.41
C GLU A 62 -20.06 3.55 47.46
N VAL A 63 -20.96 3.45 46.48
CA VAL A 63 -21.01 2.36 45.51
C VAL A 63 -20.12 2.64 44.32
N LEU A 64 -20.14 3.87 43.81
CA LEU A 64 -19.47 4.27 42.54
C LEU A 64 -18.19 5.09 42.77
N GLY A 65 -17.90 5.50 44.01
CA GLY A 65 -16.71 6.28 44.30
C GLY A 65 -16.67 7.60 43.53
N SER A 66 -15.53 7.93 42.93
CA SER A 66 -15.36 9.14 42.12
C SER A 66 -16.25 9.21 40.87
N GLN A 67 -16.70 8.08 40.35
CA GLN A 67 -17.59 8.04 39.18
C GLN A 67 -19.01 8.55 39.49
N ALA A 68 -19.41 8.65 40.76
CA ALA A 68 -20.70 9.21 41.18
C ALA A 68 -20.84 10.69 40.82
N THR A 69 -19.76 11.44 40.65
CA THR A 69 -19.77 12.86 40.33
C THR A 69 -20.48 13.17 39.03
N VAL A 70 -20.30 12.31 38.00
CA VAL A 70 -20.93 12.45 36.68
C VAL A 70 -22.47 12.45 36.80
N PHE A 71 -23.01 11.60 37.66
CA PHE A 71 -24.46 11.51 37.86
C PHE A 71 -25.03 12.66 38.72
N ARG A 72 -24.19 13.27 39.57
CA ARG A 72 -24.58 14.44 40.36
C ARG A 72 -24.96 15.61 39.48
N ASP A 73 -24.13 15.92 38.46
CA ASP A 73 -24.37 17.04 37.56
C ASP A 73 -25.65 16.82 36.75
N SER A 74 -25.87 15.58 36.23
CA SER A 74 -27.10 15.22 35.54
C SER A 74 -28.33 15.35 36.43
N THR A 75 -28.24 14.90 37.70
CA THR A 75 -29.29 15.04 38.69
C THR A 75 -29.64 16.51 38.96
N GLN A 76 -28.60 17.34 39.15
CA GLN A 76 -28.81 18.76 39.40
C GLN A 76 -29.45 19.46 38.21
N GLN A 77 -29.04 19.13 37.00
CA GLN A 77 -29.61 19.65 35.78
C GLN A 77 -31.11 19.23 35.62
N ALA A 78 -31.43 17.96 35.87
CA ALA A 78 -32.81 17.47 35.85
C ALA A 78 -33.70 18.15 36.87
N LEU A 79 -33.18 18.43 38.10
CA LEU A 79 -33.88 19.13 39.16
C LEU A 79 -34.15 20.60 38.80
N ILE A 80 -33.20 21.27 38.17
CA ILE A 80 -33.33 22.68 37.74
C ILE A 80 -34.30 22.80 36.55
N SER A 81 -34.14 21.96 35.54
CA SER A 81 -34.94 22.03 34.30
C SER A 81 -36.36 21.46 34.48
N GLN A 82 -36.57 20.63 35.49
CA GLN A 82 -37.80 19.86 35.71
C GLN A 82 -38.11 18.92 34.50
N GLN A 83 -37.11 18.60 33.69
CA GLN A 83 -37.21 17.77 32.50
C GLN A 83 -36.22 16.59 32.59
N GLU A 84 -36.47 15.57 31.80
CA GLU A 84 -35.53 14.48 31.59
C GLU A 84 -34.24 14.99 30.93
N THR A 85 -33.11 14.53 31.43
CA THR A 85 -31.79 14.85 30.87
C THR A 85 -31.12 13.58 30.39
N SER A 86 -30.34 13.66 29.32
CA SER A 86 -29.56 12.55 28.81
C SER A 86 -28.14 13.00 28.51
N LEU A 87 -27.15 12.15 28.85
CA LEU A 87 -25.75 12.41 28.55
C LEU A 87 -25.01 11.08 28.30
N ASP A 88 -23.99 11.14 27.44
CA ASP A 88 -23.09 10.03 27.24
C ASP A 88 -21.92 10.11 28.23
N VAL A 89 -21.66 9.05 28.98
CA VAL A 89 -20.60 8.98 29.99
C VAL A 89 -19.76 7.74 29.79
N GLU A 90 -18.45 7.86 30.01
CA GLU A 90 -17.55 6.72 30.08
C GLU A 90 -17.47 6.23 31.52
N LEU A 91 -17.80 4.99 31.78
CA LEU A 91 -17.70 4.34 33.09
C LEU A 91 -16.80 3.12 33.04
N GLU A 92 -16.07 2.93 34.12
CA GLU A 92 -15.31 1.70 34.36
C GLU A 92 -16.19 0.69 35.07
N CYS A 93 -16.53 -0.39 34.38
CA CYS A 93 -17.31 -1.51 34.89
C CYS A 93 -16.41 -2.56 35.58
N ALA A 94 -17.01 -3.57 36.18
CA ALA A 94 -16.32 -4.67 36.82
C ALA A 94 -15.31 -5.35 35.86
N GLY A 95 -14.11 -5.66 36.36
CA GLY A 95 -13.06 -6.23 35.54
C GLY A 95 -12.20 -5.21 34.74
N ASN A 96 -12.28 -3.92 35.09
CA ASN A 96 -11.60 -2.81 34.40
C ASN A 96 -12.06 -2.61 32.94
N GLU A 97 -13.26 -3.06 32.61
CA GLU A 97 -13.86 -2.83 31.30
C GLU A 97 -14.42 -1.41 31.24
N ARG A 98 -14.00 -0.60 30.26
CA ARG A 98 -14.56 0.73 30.01
C ARG A 98 -15.70 0.65 29.03
N LYS A 99 -16.85 1.23 29.43
CA LYS A 99 -18.06 1.29 28.62
C LYS A 99 -18.56 2.72 28.46
N TRP A 100 -19.00 3.04 27.26
CA TRP A 100 -19.80 4.25 27.04
C TRP A 100 -21.25 3.97 27.31
N LEU A 101 -21.83 4.69 28.25
CA LEU A 101 -23.23 4.56 28.63
C LEU A 101 -23.98 5.85 28.32
N ASN A 102 -25.09 5.75 27.59
CA ASN A 102 -26.04 6.85 27.49
C ASN A 102 -26.97 6.81 28.71
N VAL A 103 -26.83 7.80 29.58
CA VAL A 103 -27.56 7.86 30.85
C VAL A 103 -28.66 8.88 30.75
N SER A 104 -29.90 8.42 30.87
CA SER A 104 -31.08 9.30 31.03
C SER A 104 -31.47 9.39 32.49
N THR A 105 -31.78 10.61 32.94
CA THR A 105 -32.14 10.94 34.32
C THR A 105 -33.57 11.49 34.35
N THR A 106 -34.45 10.84 35.12
CA THR A 106 -35.88 11.17 35.23
C THR A 106 -36.27 11.42 36.68
N LEU A 107 -37.07 12.44 36.94
CA LEU A 107 -37.57 12.77 38.29
C LEU A 107 -38.75 11.85 38.67
N LEU A 108 -38.61 11.18 39.81
CA LEU A 108 -39.67 10.37 40.38
C LEU A 108 -40.57 11.23 41.27
N LYS A 109 -41.91 11.31 40.93
CA LYS A 109 -42.90 12.08 41.66
C LYS A 109 -44.04 11.17 42.16
N ASN A 110 -44.59 11.47 43.32
CA ASN A 110 -45.75 10.77 43.82
C ASN A 110 -47.05 11.24 43.13
N GLY A 111 -48.21 10.63 43.49
CA GLY A 111 -49.52 10.97 42.93
C GLY A 111 -49.96 12.43 43.21
N ASN A 112 -49.28 13.15 44.16
CA ASN A 112 -49.53 14.53 44.47
C ASN A 112 -48.46 15.47 43.83
N ASN A 113 -47.73 15.00 42.83
CA ASN A 113 -46.68 15.70 42.12
C ASN A 113 -45.45 16.14 42.98
N GLN A 114 -45.29 15.56 44.18
CA GLN A 114 -44.14 15.82 45.04
C GLN A 114 -42.96 14.93 44.67
N LEU A 115 -41.80 15.49 44.59
CA LEU A 115 -40.54 14.79 44.25
C LEU A 115 -40.21 13.75 45.35
N GLN A 116 -39.96 12.51 44.94
CA GLN A 116 -39.58 11.41 45.84
C GLN A 116 -38.16 10.89 45.59
N GLY A 117 -37.61 11.14 44.42
CA GLY A 117 -36.28 10.63 44.05
C GLY A 117 -35.96 10.86 42.57
N VAL A 118 -34.92 10.19 42.12
CA VAL A 118 -34.44 10.26 40.73
C VAL A 118 -34.20 8.84 40.22
N ALA A 119 -34.70 8.57 39.05
CA ALA A 119 -34.43 7.32 38.32
C ALA A 119 -33.44 7.57 37.20
N TYR A 120 -32.60 6.59 36.97
CA TYR A 120 -31.63 6.56 35.89
C TYR A 120 -31.84 5.33 35.03
N THR A 121 -31.69 5.51 33.74
CA THR A 121 -31.53 4.43 32.79
C THR A 121 -30.18 4.59 32.08
N ALA A 122 -29.40 3.54 31.95
CA ALA A 122 -28.16 3.60 31.21
C ALA A 122 -28.09 2.47 30.16
N VAL A 123 -27.94 2.89 28.93
CA VAL A 123 -27.83 2.00 27.75
C VAL A 123 -26.36 1.95 27.32
N ASP A 124 -25.82 0.76 27.14
CA ASP A 124 -24.49 0.59 26.58
C ASP A 124 -24.47 1.05 25.11
N VAL A 125 -23.69 2.07 24.82
CA VAL A 125 -23.51 2.67 23.50
C VAL A 125 -22.06 2.55 23.01
N THR A 126 -21.28 1.67 23.61
CA THR A 126 -19.85 1.49 23.32
C THR A 126 -19.61 1.17 21.84
N ASP A 127 -20.38 0.23 21.29
CA ASP A 127 -20.26 -0.15 19.88
C ASP A 127 -20.67 0.99 18.95
N ARG A 128 -21.71 1.74 19.33
CA ARG A 128 -22.10 2.96 18.57
C ARG A 128 -20.98 4.01 18.57
N LYS A 129 -20.39 4.28 19.72
CA LYS A 129 -19.28 5.26 19.85
C LYS A 129 -18.03 4.81 19.07
N ARG A 130 -17.68 3.54 19.13
CA ARG A 130 -16.58 2.98 18.32
C ARG A 130 -16.85 3.12 16.83
N THR A 131 -18.05 2.76 16.40
CA THR A 131 -18.44 2.91 15.00
C THR A 131 -18.44 4.37 14.55
N GLU A 132 -18.92 5.30 15.38
CA GLU A 132 -18.87 6.75 15.11
C GLU A 132 -17.42 7.24 14.96
N GLU A 133 -16.49 6.76 15.82
CA GLU A 133 -15.07 7.11 15.78
C GLU A 133 -14.38 6.49 14.57
N ASP A 134 -14.64 5.23 14.25
CA ASP A 134 -14.15 4.56 13.06
C ASP A 134 -14.64 5.25 11.78
N LEU A 135 -15.94 5.60 11.72
CA LEU A 135 -16.50 6.37 10.61
C LEU A 135 -15.86 7.75 10.48
N ARG A 136 -15.55 8.42 11.60
CA ARG A 136 -14.84 9.70 11.58
C ARG A 136 -13.43 9.55 11.06
N LEU A 137 -12.68 8.53 11.48
CA LEU A 137 -11.34 8.24 10.99
C LEU A 137 -11.34 7.96 9.50
N VAL A 138 -12.24 7.10 9.01
CA VAL A 138 -12.41 6.80 7.57
C VAL A 138 -12.85 8.04 6.79
N SER A 139 -13.63 8.93 7.40
CA SER A 139 -14.09 10.16 6.75
C SER A 139 -13.00 11.18 6.49
N VAL A 140 -11.90 11.18 7.27
CA VAL A 140 -10.84 12.21 7.18
C VAL A 140 -9.47 11.66 6.79
N HIS A 141 -9.27 10.33 6.81
CA HIS A 141 -8.01 9.70 6.44
C HIS A 141 -8.14 8.83 5.18
N ASP A 142 -7.01 8.66 4.47
CA ASP A 142 -6.86 7.70 3.39
C ASP A 142 -6.57 6.31 3.97
N SER A 143 -7.36 5.31 3.59
CA SER A 143 -7.30 3.95 4.17
C SER A 143 -6.01 3.20 3.85
N LEU A 144 -5.30 3.54 2.77
CA LEU A 144 -4.06 2.87 2.37
C LEU A 144 -2.86 3.45 3.12
N THR A 145 -2.79 4.77 3.22
CA THR A 145 -1.58 5.47 3.72
C THR A 145 -1.70 5.96 5.15
N GLY A 146 -2.91 6.07 5.69
CA GLY A 146 -3.17 6.68 7.00
C GLY A 146 -2.99 8.21 7.03
N LEU A 147 -2.59 8.85 5.94
CA LEU A 147 -2.55 10.30 5.79
C LEU A 147 -3.97 10.87 5.76
N TYR A 148 -4.10 12.19 5.87
CA TYR A 148 -5.39 12.81 5.62
C TYR A 148 -5.83 12.54 4.17
N ASN A 149 -7.15 12.45 3.97
CA ASN A 149 -7.71 12.29 2.64
C ASN A 149 -7.97 13.65 1.97
N ARG A 150 -8.38 13.63 0.70
CA ARG A 150 -8.71 14.80 -0.08
C ARG A 150 -9.78 15.69 0.56
N VAL A 151 -10.80 15.07 1.17
CA VAL A 151 -11.93 15.81 1.79
C VAL A 151 -11.44 16.67 2.93
N TYR A 152 -10.64 16.11 3.84
CA TYR A 152 -10.04 16.86 4.94
C TYR A 152 -9.10 17.96 4.47
N PHE A 153 -8.27 17.66 3.44
CA PHE A 153 -7.38 18.64 2.84
C PHE A 153 -8.14 19.86 2.29
N GLU A 154 -9.22 19.64 1.53
CA GLU A 154 -10.04 20.72 0.97
C GLU A 154 -10.78 21.52 2.07
N GLU A 155 -11.13 20.89 3.19
CA GLU A 155 -11.74 21.55 4.33
C GLU A 155 -10.74 22.45 5.07
N GLU A 156 -9.53 21.96 5.35
CA GLU A 156 -8.45 22.76 5.94
C GLU A 156 -7.96 23.87 5.00
N LEU A 157 -7.91 23.62 3.69
CA LEU A 157 -7.61 24.65 2.70
C LEU A 157 -8.58 25.84 2.82
N ARG A 158 -9.90 25.56 2.89
CA ARG A 158 -10.93 26.61 3.09
C ARG A 158 -10.76 27.36 4.41
N ARG A 159 -10.36 26.67 5.46
CA ARG A 159 -10.14 27.25 6.79
C ARG A 159 -8.95 28.21 6.80
N LEU A 160 -7.90 27.90 6.05
CA LEU A 160 -6.69 28.73 5.94
C LEU A 160 -6.89 29.99 5.07
N ASP A 161 -7.93 30.04 4.24
CA ASP A 161 -8.26 31.20 3.38
C ASP A 161 -8.62 32.47 4.17
N SER A 162 -8.70 32.38 5.48
CA SER A 162 -9.03 33.50 6.37
C SER A 162 -7.91 34.53 6.57
N GLY A 163 -6.69 34.30 6.04
CA GLY A 163 -5.50 35.14 6.22
C GLY A 163 -4.91 35.14 7.64
N ARG A 164 -5.52 34.43 8.60
CA ARG A 164 -5.08 34.39 10.00
C ARG A 164 -3.74 33.65 10.19
N PHE A 165 -3.41 32.78 9.26
CA PHE A 165 -2.26 31.86 9.34
C PHE A 165 -1.19 32.19 8.32
N ASP A 166 -1.19 33.39 7.73
CA ASP A 166 -0.19 33.83 6.76
C ASP A 166 1.21 33.97 7.39
N PRO A 167 2.27 33.67 6.64
CA PRO A 167 2.23 33.13 5.28
C PRO A 167 1.85 31.63 5.27
N VAL A 168 1.02 31.24 4.30
CA VAL A 168 0.68 29.84 4.05
C VAL A 168 1.38 29.37 2.78
N SER A 169 2.09 28.26 2.89
CA SER A 169 2.69 27.60 1.74
C SER A 169 2.02 26.25 1.46
N ILE A 170 2.02 25.84 0.20
CA ILE A 170 1.48 24.56 -0.25
C ILE A 170 2.57 23.84 -1.02
N ILE A 171 2.76 22.55 -0.74
CA ILE A 171 3.59 21.65 -1.54
C ILE A 171 2.68 20.61 -2.16
N TYR A 172 2.79 20.42 -3.48
CA TYR A 172 2.09 19.37 -4.21
C TYR A 172 3.11 18.36 -4.70
N CYS A 173 2.87 17.07 -4.46
CA CYS A 173 3.79 15.99 -4.78
C CYS A 173 3.09 14.93 -5.64
N ASP A 174 3.84 14.33 -6.54
CA ASP A 174 3.39 13.22 -7.39
C ASP A 174 4.45 12.12 -7.39
N LEU A 175 4.02 10.88 -7.18
CA LEU A 175 4.88 9.71 -7.12
C LEU A 175 5.19 9.22 -8.53
N ASN A 176 6.47 9.24 -8.90
CA ASN A 176 6.91 8.78 -10.19
C ASN A 176 7.00 7.24 -10.25
N GLY A 177 6.76 6.68 -11.44
CA GLY A 177 7.00 5.26 -11.70
C GLY A 177 5.94 4.29 -11.16
N LEU A 178 4.88 4.75 -10.50
CA LEU A 178 3.82 3.88 -9.96
C LEU A 178 3.21 2.96 -11.02
N LYS A 179 2.97 3.46 -12.22
CA LYS A 179 2.43 2.64 -13.31
C LYS A 179 3.37 1.50 -13.69
N ILE A 180 4.68 1.78 -13.74
CA ILE A 180 5.70 0.75 -14.04
C ILE A 180 5.68 -0.33 -12.96
N MET A 181 5.62 0.09 -11.67
CA MET A 181 5.53 -0.84 -10.55
C MET A 181 4.31 -1.75 -10.64
N ASN A 182 3.14 -1.17 -10.90
CA ASN A 182 1.91 -1.93 -11.06
C ASN A 182 1.98 -2.90 -12.24
N ASP A 183 2.53 -2.47 -13.37
CA ASP A 183 2.60 -3.27 -14.59
C ASP A 183 3.62 -4.41 -14.48
N VAL A 184 4.69 -4.25 -13.67
CA VAL A 184 5.78 -5.22 -13.50
C VAL A 184 5.53 -6.16 -12.32
N PHE A 185 5.19 -5.58 -11.16
CA PHE A 185 5.13 -6.31 -9.88
C PHE A 185 3.70 -6.47 -9.34
N GLY A 186 2.69 -5.93 -10.05
CA GLY A 186 1.30 -5.95 -9.64
C GLY A 186 0.92 -4.84 -8.67
N HIS A 187 -0.40 -4.69 -8.42
CA HIS A 187 -0.94 -3.60 -7.61
C HIS A 187 -0.46 -3.61 -6.16
N SER A 188 -0.18 -4.78 -5.58
CA SER A 188 0.34 -4.84 -4.21
C SER A 188 1.68 -4.13 -4.05
N ALA A 189 2.59 -4.26 -5.02
CA ALA A 189 3.87 -3.55 -5.01
C ALA A 189 3.69 -2.04 -5.23
N GLY A 190 2.72 -1.65 -6.04
CA GLY A 190 2.33 -0.23 -6.18
C GLY A 190 1.77 0.35 -4.89
N ASP A 191 0.95 -0.41 -4.16
CA ASP A 191 0.43 0.01 -2.84
C ASP A 191 1.56 0.19 -1.82
N GLU A 192 2.54 -0.72 -1.78
CA GLU A 192 3.73 -0.59 -0.93
C GLU A 192 4.56 0.66 -1.29
N LEU A 193 4.71 0.95 -2.58
CA LEU A 193 5.39 2.15 -3.05
C LEU A 193 4.66 3.43 -2.61
N ILE A 194 3.33 3.45 -2.68
CA ILE A 194 2.49 4.56 -2.21
C ILE A 194 2.63 4.74 -0.69
N ILE A 195 2.60 3.66 0.10
CA ILE A 195 2.79 3.69 1.55
C ILE A 195 4.18 4.23 1.90
N SER A 196 5.20 3.79 1.19
CA SER A 196 6.58 4.26 1.37
C SER A 196 6.71 5.76 1.06
N ALA A 197 6.11 6.22 -0.05
CA ALA A 197 6.05 7.64 -0.40
C ALA A 197 5.35 8.48 0.67
N ALA A 198 4.22 7.99 1.17
CA ALA A 198 3.45 8.64 2.24
C ALA A 198 4.28 8.82 3.52
N ASN A 199 4.95 7.76 3.96
CA ASN A 199 5.82 7.78 5.14
C ASN A 199 7.02 8.73 4.95
N PHE A 200 7.66 8.66 3.78
CA PHE A 200 8.77 9.53 3.43
C PHE A 200 8.35 11.00 3.42
N ILE A 201 7.26 11.35 2.72
CA ILE A 201 6.74 12.72 2.69
C ILE A 201 6.41 13.17 4.13
N ARG A 202 5.65 12.36 4.88
CA ARG A 202 5.23 12.68 6.25
C ARG A 202 6.41 12.99 7.18
N SER A 203 7.54 12.30 7.02
CA SER A 203 8.74 12.48 7.85
C SER A 203 9.38 13.87 7.77
N HIS A 204 9.07 14.63 6.72
CA HIS A 204 9.59 15.99 6.51
C HIS A 204 8.77 17.09 7.19
N PHE A 205 7.61 16.74 7.77
CA PHE A 205 6.63 17.70 8.26
C PHE A 205 6.31 17.55 9.74
N ARG A 206 5.89 18.66 10.35
CA ARG A 206 5.51 18.73 11.77
C ARG A 206 4.09 18.17 11.98
N VAL A 207 3.73 17.97 13.24
CA VAL A 207 2.38 17.52 13.60
C VAL A 207 1.30 18.55 13.20
N ALA A 208 1.65 19.85 13.19
CA ALA A 208 0.74 20.93 12.83
C ALA A 208 0.51 21.06 11.31
N ASP A 209 1.37 20.46 10.49
CA ASP A 209 1.25 20.51 9.05
C ASP A 209 0.25 19.44 8.57
N VAL A 210 -0.56 19.77 7.58
CA VAL A 210 -1.55 18.85 7.01
C VAL A 210 -0.93 18.14 5.82
N VAL A 211 -0.66 16.86 5.96
CA VAL A 211 -0.15 15.99 4.88
C VAL A 211 -1.28 15.08 4.43
N ALA A 212 -1.66 15.17 3.17
CA ALA A 212 -2.81 14.45 2.63
C ALA A 212 -2.48 13.71 1.33
N ARG A 213 -3.15 12.59 1.10
CA ARG A 213 -3.23 11.94 -0.21
C ARG A 213 -4.49 12.45 -0.91
N VAL A 214 -4.30 13.15 -2.04
CA VAL A 214 -5.38 13.83 -2.77
C VAL A 214 -5.77 13.12 -4.07
N GLY A 215 -4.94 12.18 -4.53
CA GLY A 215 -5.15 11.37 -5.73
C GLY A 215 -4.55 9.98 -5.59
N GLY A 216 -4.47 9.22 -6.68
CA GLY A 216 -3.89 7.87 -6.69
C GLY A 216 -2.41 7.87 -6.29
N ASP A 217 -1.62 8.70 -6.96
CA ASP A 217 -0.18 8.93 -6.80
C ASP A 217 0.15 10.35 -6.32
N GLU A 218 -0.87 11.14 -5.97
CA GLU A 218 -0.75 12.56 -5.66
C GLU A 218 -0.91 12.84 -4.17
N PHE A 219 -0.01 13.66 -3.64
CA PHE A 219 -0.01 14.12 -2.26
C PHE A 219 0.02 15.64 -2.22
N ALA A 220 -0.61 16.23 -1.21
CA ALA A 220 -0.60 17.66 -1.00
C ALA A 220 -0.36 17.98 0.47
N VAL A 221 0.39 19.06 0.71
CA VAL A 221 0.78 19.48 2.05
C VAL A 221 0.42 20.94 2.26
N LEU A 222 -0.30 21.25 3.37
CA LEU A 222 -0.57 22.60 3.80
C LEU A 222 0.39 22.97 4.94
N LEU A 223 1.05 24.09 4.81
CA LEU A 223 2.07 24.61 5.72
C LEU A 223 1.65 25.99 6.25
N PRO A 224 0.85 26.04 7.33
CA PRO A 224 0.51 27.30 7.98
C PRO A 224 1.76 27.96 8.56
N LEU A 225 1.81 29.29 8.58
CA LEU A 225 2.90 30.09 9.13
C LEU A 225 4.28 29.69 8.55
N THR A 226 4.32 29.39 7.24
CA THR A 226 5.53 28.92 6.56
C THR A 226 5.78 29.77 5.32
N ASP A 227 6.93 30.40 5.26
CA ASP A 227 7.35 31.26 4.17
C ASP A 227 7.77 30.51 2.91
N PHE A 228 7.94 31.24 1.81
CA PHE A 228 8.32 30.68 0.51
C PHE A 228 9.68 29.96 0.55
N GLN A 229 10.69 30.50 1.26
CA GLN A 229 12.04 29.93 1.28
C GLN A 229 12.09 28.62 2.06
N THR A 230 11.34 28.54 3.15
CA THR A 230 11.20 27.32 3.94
C THR A 230 10.49 26.23 3.11
N ALA A 231 9.40 26.57 2.43
CA ALA A 231 8.68 25.64 1.55
C ALA A 231 9.55 25.15 0.38
N GLU A 232 10.34 26.05 -0.23
CA GLU A 232 11.33 25.69 -1.26
C GLU A 232 12.35 24.68 -0.76
N THR A 233 12.89 24.92 0.44
CA THR A 233 13.89 24.04 1.03
C THR A 233 13.32 22.65 1.31
N ILE A 234 12.09 22.57 1.82
CA ILE A 234 11.42 21.28 2.08
C ILE A 234 11.12 20.58 0.76
N SER A 235 10.57 21.29 -0.23
CA SER A 235 10.27 20.74 -1.55
C SER A 235 11.51 20.13 -2.19
N ARG A 236 12.65 20.83 -2.15
CA ARG A 236 13.94 20.31 -2.67
C ARG A 236 14.41 19.07 -1.91
N ARG A 237 14.21 18.99 -0.59
CA ARG A 237 14.56 17.78 0.17
C ARG A 237 13.72 16.58 -0.23
N ILE A 238 12.42 16.77 -0.48
CA ILE A 238 11.54 15.72 -0.97
C ILE A 238 12.00 15.22 -2.33
N GLU A 239 12.40 16.13 -3.23
CA GLU A 239 12.89 15.79 -4.56
C GLU A 239 14.26 15.10 -4.59
N GLN A 240 15.14 15.53 -3.71
CA GLN A 240 16.52 15.04 -3.62
C GLN A 240 16.63 13.88 -2.62
N GLY A 241 15.56 13.60 -1.89
CA GLY A 241 15.58 12.57 -0.89
C GLY A 241 16.06 11.27 -1.53
N GLU A 242 17.27 10.87 -1.14
CA GLU A 242 17.65 9.47 -1.26
C GLU A 242 16.59 8.70 -0.51
N ALA A 243 15.64 8.20 -1.26
CA ALA A 243 14.74 7.20 -0.73
C ALA A 243 15.65 6.14 -0.13
N GLY A 244 15.63 6.07 1.18
CA GLY A 244 16.30 5.00 1.87
C GLY A 244 15.92 3.74 1.13
N ILE A 245 16.93 2.99 0.72
CA ILE A 245 16.80 1.68 0.13
C ILE A 245 15.72 0.99 0.95
N ILE A 246 14.55 0.77 0.35
CA ILE A 246 13.54 -0.06 0.99
C ILE A 246 14.24 -1.42 1.15
N GLU A 247 14.42 -1.85 2.39
CA GLU A 247 15.08 -3.11 2.70
C GLU A 247 14.47 -4.21 1.83
N GLN A 248 15.32 -4.92 1.07
CA GLN A 248 14.99 -6.02 0.17
C GLN A 248 14.42 -5.64 -1.21
N GLY A 249 15.28 -5.12 -2.10
CA GLY A 249 15.04 -5.18 -3.55
C GLY A 249 14.01 -4.21 -4.12
N ALA A 250 13.82 -3.07 -3.50
CA ALA A 250 12.84 -2.08 -3.92
C ALA A 250 13.47 -0.96 -4.77
N LEU A 251 12.66 -0.51 -5.72
CA LEU A 251 12.98 0.62 -6.59
C LEU A 251 13.21 1.91 -5.81
N PRO A 252 14.10 2.78 -6.29
CA PRO A 252 14.30 4.08 -5.70
C PRO A 252 12.99 4.88 -5.75
N LEU A 253 12.60 5.43 -4.61
CA LEU A 253 11.45 6.31 -4.50
C LEU A 253 11.76 7.61 -5.25
N SER A 254 10.98 7.94 -6.26
CA SER A 254 11.11 9.18 -7.03
C SER A 254 9.83 10.01 -6.90
N ILE A 255 9.98 11.27 -6.45
CA ILE A 255 8.85 12.18 -6.23
C ILE A 255 9.11 13.47 -6.99
N SER A 256 8.14 13.92 -7.77
CA SER A 256 8.09 15.26 -8.34
C SER A 256 7.34 16.18 -7.38
N ALA A 257 7.91 17.32 -7.03
CA ALA A 257 7.27 18.27 -6.12
C ALA A 257 7.19 19.68 -6.73
N GLY A 258 6.12 20.38 -6.43
CA GLY A 258 5.94 21.78 -6.75
C GLY A 258 5.43 22.52 -5.53
N PHE A 259 5.79 23.78 -5.37
CA PHE A 259 5.39 24.56 -4.20
C PHE A 259 5.02 25.99 -4.57
N ALA A 260 4.15 26.59 -3.77
CA ALA A 260 3.78 28.00 -3.85
C ALA A 260 3.42 28.53 -2.47
N SER A 261 3.43 29.84 -2.32
CA SER A 261 3.14 30.54 -1.06
C SER A 261 2.24 31.75 -1.30
N THR A 262 1.44 32.13 -0.31
CA THR A 262 0.66 33.39 -0.31
C THR A 262 1.53 34.62 -0.42
N GLU A 263 2.83 34.56 -0.12
CA GLU A 263 3.77 35.65 -0.33
C GLU A 263 4.12 35.92 -1.81
N THR A 264 3.95 34.91 -2.68
CA THR A 264 4.39 34.97 -4.08
C THR A 264 3.27 34.84 -5.10
N VAL A 265 2.06 34.53 -4.63
CA VAL A 265 0.87 34.35 -5.46
C VAL A 265 -0.24 35.27 -4.95
N ASP A 266 -0.64 36.22 -5.78
CA ASP A 266 -1.78 37.08 -5.48
C ASP A 266 -3.09 36.29 -5.69
N GLY A 267 -4.03 36.44 -4.76
CA GLY A 267 -5.34 35.80 -4.82
C GLY A 267 -5.68 35.01 -3.57
N ASP A 268 -6.62 34.10 -3.73
CA ASP A 268 -7.06 33.20 -2.67
C ASP A 268 -6.08 32.01 -2.50
N ILE A 269 -6.25 31.27 -1.42
CA ILE A 269 -5.44 30.08 -1.13
C ILE A 269 -5.52 29.02 -2.25
N TYR A 270 -6.63 29.00 -3.01
CA TYR A 270 -6.79 28.11 -4.15
C TYR A 270 -5.91 28.49 -5.34
N ALA A 271 -5.55 29.78 -5.48
CA ALA A 271 -4.56 30.22 -6.46
C ALA A 271 -3.17 29.67 -6.10
N VAL A 272 -2.80 29.67 -4.83
CA VAL A 272 -1.57 29.06 -4.33
C VAL A 272 -1.57 27.55 -4.58
N TYR A 273 -2.67 26.86 -4.31
CA TYR A 273 -2.82 25.43 -4.58
C TYR A 273 -2.64 25.09 -6.07
N ARG A 274 -3.32 25.82 -6.96
CA ARG A 274 -3.18 25.63 -8.40
C ARG A 274 -1.77 25.92 -8.90
N GLU A 275 -1.08 26.91 -8.33
CA GLU A 275 0.29 27.25 -8.70
C GLU A 275 1.28 26.17 -8.25
N ALA A 276 1.09 25.58 -7.05
CA ALA A 276 1.90 24.47 -6.58
C ALA A 276 1.76 23.24 -7.50
N ASP A 277 0.52 22.86 -7.86
CA ASP A 277 0.22 21.78 -8.80
C ASP A 277 0.85 22.07 -10.18
N ARG A 278 0.67 23.27 -10.72
CA ARG A 278 1.25 23.67 -12.00
C ARG A 278 2.80 23.53 -12.01
N ARG A 279 3.47 23.93 -10.93
CA ARG A 279 4.93 23.84 -10.81
C ARG A 279 5.37 22.38 -10.70
N MET A 280 4.66 21.55 -9.94
CA MET A 280 4.89 20.11 -9.87
C MET A 280 4.79 19.48 -11.27
N TYR A 281 3.71 19.77 -12.01
CA TYR A 281 3.52 19.24 -13.35
C TYR A 281 4.62 19.65 -14.33
N GLN A 282 5.05 20.93 -14.29
CA GLN A 282 6.18 21.42 -15.13
C GLN A 282 7.47 20.68 -14.81
N GLN A 283 7.74 20.43 -13.54
CA GLN A 283 8.92 19.70 -13.12
C GLN A 283 8.83 18.22 -13.54
N LYS A 284 7.71 17.55 -13.30
CA LYS A 284 7.46 16.17 -13.75
C LYS A 284 7.71 16.04 -15.26
N TYR A 285 7.21 17.01 -16.03
CA TYR A 285 7.43 17.03 -17.48
C TYR A 285 8.90 17.19 -17.87
N ARG A 286 9.62 18.12 -17.23
CA ARG A 286 11.07 18.35 -17.50
C ARG A 286 11.95 17.16 -17.13
N ARG A 287 11.60 16.41 -16.09
CA ARG A 287 12.37 15.27 -15.59
C ARG A 287 11.88 13.91 -16.13
N ARG A 288 10.84 13.91 -16.96
CA ARG A 288 10.16 12.68 -17.39
C ARG A 288 11.10 11.61 -17.96
N ASP A 289 12.02 12.01 -18.84
CA ASP A 289 12.92 11.07 -19.49
C ASP A 289 14.06 10.65 -18.56
N LEU A 290 14.51 11.54 -17.67
CA LEU A 290 15.49 11.22 -16.63
C LEU A 290 14.92 10.20 -15.63
N VAL A 291 13.70 10.44 -15.11
CA VAL A 291 13.01 9.53 -14.18
C VAL A 291 12.82 8.15 -14.78
N LYS A 292 12.42 8.07 -16.06
CA LYS A 292 12.29 6.78 -16.75
C LYS A 292 13.61 6.03 -16.82
N ARG A 293 14.70 6.73 -17.16
CA ARG A 293 16.04 6.15 -17.21
C ARG A 293 16.49 5.67 -15.82
N GLU A 294 16.34 6.49 -14.80
CA GLU A 294 16.69 6.17 -13.41
C GLU A 294 15.90 4.92 -12.94
N THR A 295 14.59 4.86 -13.25
CA THR A 295 13.76 3.70 -12.90
C THR A 295 14.23 2.43 -13.59
N VAL A 296 14.52 2.47 -14.89
CA VAL A 296 15.00 1.28 -15.63
C VAL A 296 16.38 0.86 -15.15
N ASN A 297 17.29 1.80 -14.88
CA ASN A 297 18.61 1.47 -14.35
C ASN A 297 18.54 0.82 -12.97
N ALA A 298 17.64 1.29 -12.10
CA ALA A 298 17.41 0.67 -10.81
C ALA A 298 16.82 -0.74 -10.94
N LEU A 299 15.90 -0.94 -11.89
CA LEU A 299 15.37 -2.27 -12.20
C LEU A 299 16.46 -3.24 -12.70
N LEU A 300 17.37 -2.76 -13.55
CA LEU A 300 18.51 -3.55 -14.00
C LEU A 300 19.44 -3.94 -12.83
N GLN A 301 19.67 -3.01 -11.91
CA GLN A 301 20.47 -3.31 -10.72
C GLN A 301 19.80 -4.37 -9.85
N VAL A 302 18.49 -4.27 -9.61
CA VAL A 302 17.72 -5.30 -8.88
C VAL A 302 17.80 -6.65 -9.58
N LEU A 303 17.73 -6.67 -10.91
CA LEU A 303 17.89 -7.90 -11.70
C LEU A 303 19.27 -8.53 -11.47
N GLN A 304 20.34 -7.72 -11.51
CA GLN A 304 21.71 -8.18 -11.27
C GLN A 304 21.91 -8.71 -9.85
N GLU A 305 21.29 -8.07 -8.84
CA GLU A 305 21.37 -8.50 -7.44
C GLU A 305 20.60 -9.81 -7.16
N LYS A 306 19.46 -10.00 -7.84
CA LYS A 306 18.64 -11.22 -7.67
C LYS A 306 19.20 -12.45 -8.36
N ASP A 307 20.01 -12.28 -9.41
CA ASP A 307 20.47 -13.39 -10.24
C ASP A 307 21.96 -13.72 -10.03
N TYR A 308 22.27 -14.36 -8.91
CA TYR A 308 23.62 -14.85 -8.60
C TYR A 308 24.23 -15.78 -9.68
N HIS A 309 23.40 -16.46 -10.44
CA HIS A 309 23.86 -17.39 -11.49
C HIS A 309 24.17 -16.67 -12.79
N ARG A 310 23.50 -15.58 -13.09
CA ARG A 310 23.63 -14.82 -14.32
C ARG A 310 24.94 -14.05 -14.40
N SER A 311 25.38 -13.47 -13.28
CA SER A 311 26.64 -12.72 -13.20
C SER A 311 27.86 -13.58 -13.57
N ALA A 312 27.80 -14.90 -13.35
CA ALA A 312 28.89 -15.83 -13.73
C ALA A 312 28.88 -16.18 -15.24
N HIS A 313 27.74 -16.02 -15.92
CA HIS A 313 27.55 -16.41 -17.32
C HIS A 313 27.71 -15.23 -18.31
N LEU A 314 27.46 -14.01 -17.88
CA LEU A 314 27.54 -12.82 -18.72
C LEU A 314 28.90 -12.66 -19.45
N PRO A 315 30.07 -12.85 -18.81
CA PRO A 315 31.35 -12.68 -19.51
C PRO A 315 31.50 -13.64 -20.69
N ARG A 316 31.03 -14.90 -20.56
CA ARG A 316 31.06 -15.88 -21.62
C ARG A 316 30.07 -15.58 -22.73
N LEU A 317 28.85 -15.17 -22.35
CA LEU A 317 27.83 -14.72 -23.30
C LEU A 317 28.35 -13.53 -24.12
N PHE A 318 28.98 -12.52 -23.49
CA PHE A 318 29.61 -11.41 -24.20
C PHE A 318 30.66 -11.83 -25.18
N CYS A 319 31.55 -12.77 -24.81
CA CYS A 319 32.58 -13.28 -25.70
C CYS A 319 31.94 -13.93 -26.94
N LEU A 320 30.97 -14.82 -26.76
CA LEU A 320 30.28 -15.50 -27.85
C LEU A 320 29.53 -14.52 -28.77
N VAL A 321 28.88 -13.52 -28.18
CA VAL A 321 28.19 -12.45 -28.92
C VAL A 321 29.18 -11.61 -29.74
N MET A 322 30.33 -11.27 -29.17
CA MET A 322 31.41 -10.57 -29.90
C MET A 322 31.92 -11.37 -31.09
N LEU A 323 32.17 -12.67 -30.92
CA LEU A 323 32.60 -13.52 -32.01
C LEU A 323 31.57 -13.56 -33.13
N MET A 324 30.28 -13.69 -32.80
CA MET A 324 29.21 -13.67 -33.80
C MET A 324 29.11 -12.33 -34.53
N GLY A 325 29.15 -11.21 -33.79
CA GLY A 325 29.09 -9.88 -34.39
C GLY A 325 30.29 -9.58 -35.30
N GLN A 326 31.48 -10.00 -34.93
CA GLN A 326 32.69 -9.90 -35.77
C GLN A 326 32.57 -10.72 -37.05
N ALA A 327 32.09 -11.95 -36.93
CA ALA A 327 31.91 -12.82 -38.08
C ALA A 327 30.83 -12.33 -39.07
N LEU A 328 29.85 -11.60 -38.55
CA LEU A 328 28.82 -10.91 -39.36
C LEU A 328 29.29 -9.55 -39.91
N GLY A 329 30.46 -9.08 -39.50
CA GLY A 329 30.99 -7.78 -39.93
C GLY A 329 30.20 -6.61 -39.41
N LEU A 330 29.63 -6.68 -38.19
CA LEU A 330 28.90 -5.60 -37.58
C LEU A 330 29.83 -4.40 -37.30
N ASP A 331 29.32 -3.18 -37.51
CA ASP A 331 30.02 -1.97 -37.12
C ASP A 331 30.01 -1.77 -35.60
N SER A 332 30.66 -0.71 -35.12
CA SER A 332 30.80 -0.47 -33.69
C SER A 332 29.47 -0.20 -32.97
N ASP A 333 28.53 0.45 -33.65
CA ASP A 333 27.24 0.82 -33.09
C ASP A 333 26.33 -0.44 -32.98
N ALA A 334 26.24 -1.21 -34.05
CA ALA A 334 25.52 -2.48 -34.07
C ALA A 334 26.12 -3.51 -33.07
N MET A 335 27.45 -3.51 -32.91
CA MET A 335 28.13 -4.33 -31.91
C MET A 335 27.78 -3.85 -30.48
N GLY A 336 27.75 -2.56 -30.25
CA GLY A 336 27.33 -1.98 -28.98
C GLY A 336 25.90 -2.35 -28.62
N ASP A 337 24.97 -2.26 -29.57
CA ASP A 337 23.58 -2.66 -29.43
C ASP A 337 23.43 -4.16 -29.10
N LEU A 338 24.17 -5.00 -29.80
CA LEU A 338 24.10 -6.44 -29.59
C LEU A 338 24.68 -6.86 -28.22
N LEU A 339 25.74 -6.23 -27.77
CA LEU A 339 26.30 -6.42 -26.43
C LEU A 339 25.33 -5.95 -25.34
N LEU A 340 24.74 -4.76 -25.52
CA LEU A 340 23.73 -4.26 -24.60
C LEU A 340 22.52 -5.18 -24.54
N LEU A 341 22.05 -5.68 -25.69
CA LEU A 341 20.97 -6.66 -25.74
C LEU A 341 21.30 -7.94 -24.97
N SER A 342 22.53 -8.43 -25.06
CA SER A 342 22.93 -9.63 -24.31
C SER A 342 22.87 -9.44 -22.79
N GLU A 343 23.00 -8.23 -22.31
CA GLU A 343 22.84 -7.88 -20.89
C GLU A 343 21.37 -7.78 -20.46
N VAL A 344 20.51 -7.21 -21.35
CA VAL A 344 19.16 -6.79 -20.96
C VAL A 344 18.04 -7.67 -21.53
N HIS A 345 18.32 -8.68 -22.38
CA HIS A 345 17.29 -9.46 -23.07
C HIS A 345 16.25 -10.09 -22.13
N ASP A 346 16.68 -10.48 -20.94
CA ASP A 346 15.83 -11.07 -19.89
C ASP A 346 15.36 -10.06 -18.81
N ILE A 347 15.37 -8.75 -19.08
CA ILE A 347 14.92 -7.75 -18.10
C ILE A 347 13.49 -8.02 -17.61
N GLY A 348 12.69 -8.72 -18.39
CA GLY A 348 11.35 -9.14 -18.00
C GLY A 348 11.28 -10.18 -16.87
N TYR A 349 12.40 -10.82 -16.49
CA TYR A 349 12.45 -11.72 -15.33
C TYR A 349 12.13 -11.02 -14.00
N LEU A 350 12.24 -9.70 -13.97
CA LEU A 350 11.82 -8.90 -12.82
C LEU A 350 10.36 -9.14 -12.40
N GLY A 351 9.49 -9.45 -13.34
CA GLY A 351 8.07 -9.74 -13.05
C GLY A 351 7.76 -11.20 -12.77
N LEU A 352 8.77 -12.10 -12.81
CA LEU A 352 8.56 -13.50 -12.50
C LEU A 352 8.61 -13.75 -10.98
N SER A 353 7.81 -14.69 -10.52
CA SER A 353 7.86 -15.14 -9.13
C SER A 353 9.19 -15.85 -8.83
N GLU A 354 9.68 -15.73 -7.60
CA GLU A 354 10.91 -16.43 -7.17
C GLU A 354 10.78 -17.95 -7.32
N THR A 355 9.58 -18.49 -7.14
CA THR A 355 9.28 -19.91 -7.33
C THR A 355 9.43 -20.35 -8.77
N THR A 356 9.28 -19.46 -9.74
CA THR A 356 9.50 -19.71 -11.15
C THR A 356 10.97 -19.55 -11.54
N ILE A 357 11.62 -18.47 -11.10
CA ILE A 357 13.05 -18.18 -11.41
C ILE A 357 13.97 -19.25 -10.81
N PHE A 358 13.76 -19.60 -9.54
CA PHE A 358 14.61 -20.56 -8.80
C PHE A 358 14.06 -22.00 -8.80
N ALA A 359 13.16 -22.34 -9.72
CA ALA A 359 12.63 -23.69 -9.80
C ALA A 359 13.75 -24.71 -10.03
N THR A 360 13.88 -25.66 -9.11
CA THR A 360 14.84 -26.78 -9.22
C THR A 360 14.28 -28.00 -9.96
N GLN A 361 13.00 -27.94 -10.32
CA GLN A 361 12.27 -28.96 -11.05
C GLN A 361 11.72 -28.40 -12.36
N LYS A 362 11.17 -29.26 -13.21
CA LYS A 362 10.49 -28.83 -14.43
C LYS A 362 9.32 -27.95 -14.07
N LEU A 363 9.23 -26.78 -14.71
CA LEU A 363 8.14 -25.82 -14.51
C LEU A 363 6.77 -26.48 -14.76
N ASP A 364 5.81 -26.20 -13.89
CA ASP A 364 4.42 -26.56 -14.12
C ASP A 364 3.78 -25.66 -15.20
N SER A 365 2.52 -25.93 -15.57
CA SER A 365 1.86 -25.18 -16.65
C SER A 365 1.70 -23.69 -16.34
N LYS A 366 1.47 -23.34 -15.09
CA LYS A 366 1.31 -21.93 -14.64
C LYS A 366 2.64 -21.21 -14.64
N GLN A 367 3.67 -21.82 -14.08
CA GLN A 367 5.04 -21.30 -14.11
C GLN A 367 5.57 -21.14 -15.53
N TRP A 368 5.21 -22.08 -16.43
CA TRP A 368 5.60 -22.00 -17.83
C TRP A 368 4.89 -20.84 -18.55
N GLU A 369 3.61 -20.61 -18.30
CA GLU A 369 2.86 -19.46 -18.81
C GLU A 369 3.47 -18.13 -18.31
N GLU A 370 3.81 -18.08 -17.03
CA GLU A 370 4.52 -16.94 -16.43
C GLU A 370 5.87 -16.70 -17.13
N MET A 371 6.66 -17.77 -17.32
CA MET A 371 7.95 -17.69 -18.00
C MET A 371 7.80 -17.18 -19.45
N GLN A 372 6.78 -17.61 -20.17
CA GLN A 372 6.53 -17.14 -21.53
C GLN A 372 6.11 -15.67 -21.62
N GLY A 373 5.69 -15.06 -20.51
CA GLY A 373 5.30 -13.65 -20.42
C GLY A 373 6.47 -12.68 -20.31
N HIS A 374 7.69 -13.14 -19.93
CA HIS A 374 8.81 -12.23 -19.70
C HIS A 374 9.27 -11.44 -20.94
N PRO A 375 9.24 -11.95 -22.19
CA PRO A 375 9.65 -11.13 -23.33
C PRO A 375 8.71 -9.94 -23.57
N GLU A 376 7.40 -10.10 -23.31
CA GLU A 376 6.44 -9.00 -23.42
C GLU A 376 6.64 -7.95 -22.32
N LEU A 377 6.94 -8.40 -21.11
CA LEU A 377 7.27 -7.50 -20.00
C LEU A 377 8.58 -6.77 -20.28
N GLY A 378 9.60 -7.50 -20.75
CA GLY A 378 10.88 -6.92 -21.17
C GLY A 378 10.73 -5.86 -22.26
N TYR A 379 9.90 -6.12 -23.28
CA TYR A 379 9.54 -5.16 -24.32
C TYR A 379 8.93 -3.88 -23.74
N ARG A 380 7.97 -4.02 -22.83
CA ARG A 380 7.34 -2.86 -22.18
C ARG A 380 8.34 -2.04 -21.38
N LEU A 381 9.20 -2.70 -20.59
CA LEU A 381 10.25 -2.03 -19.80
C LEU A 381 11.27 -1.31 -20.69
N ALA A 382 11.79 -1.98 -21.72
CA ALA A 382 12.74 -1.40 -22.66
C ALA A 382 12.14 -0.20 -23.40
N SER A 383 10.85 -0.26 -23.80
CA SER A 383 10.16 0.83 -24.48
C SER A 383 9.99 2.10 -23.62
N LEU A 384 10.11 1.98 -22.30
CA LEU A 384 10.06 3.12 -21.39
C LEU A 384 11.39 3.86 -21.29
N SER A 385 12.52 3.19 -21.58
CA SER A 385 13.85 3.79 -21.53
C SER A 385 14.29 4.30 -22.89
N PRO A 386 14.66 5.58 -23.04
CA PRO A 386 15.24 6.10 -24.30
C PRO A 386 16.47 5.32 -24.76
N ASP A 387 17.25 4.79 -23.81
CA ASP A 387 18.48 4.06 -24.10
C ASP A 387 18.24 2.61 -24.56
N LEU A 388 17.08 2.01 -24.24
CA LEU A 388 16.73 0.62 -24.56
C LEU A 388 15.62 0.48 -25.60
N ALA A 389 14.89 1.57 -25.91
CA ALA A 389 13.69 1.53 -26.74
C ALA A 389 13.95 0.93 -28.14
N HIS A 390 15.13 1.17 -28.69
CA HIS A 390 15.56 0.64 -30.00
C HIS A 390 15.80 -0.89 -29.98
N LEU A 391 16.05 -1.47 -28.79
CA LEU A 391 16.25 -2.92 -28.59
C LEU A 391 14.96 -3.65 -28.18
N ALA A 392 13.89 -2.91 -27.89
CA ALA A 392 12.67 -3.49 -27.34
C ALA A 392 12.10 -4.64 -28.21
N GLU A 393 12.08 -4.48 -29.54
CA GLU A 393 11.60 -5.52 -30.45
C GLU A 393 12.50 -6.75 -30.43
N SER A 394 13.82 -6.60 -30.27
CA SER A 394 14.76 -7.70 -30.13
C SER A 394 14.54 -8.46 -28.80
N ILE A 395 14.26 -7.73 -27.71
CA ILE A 395 13.90 -8.30 -26.41
C ILE A 395 12.60 -9.09 -26.53
N LEU A 396 11.59 -8.57 -27.25
CA LEU A 396 10.32 -9.28 -27.44
C LEU A 396 10.50 -10.62 -28.17
N GLN A 397 11.41 -10.65 -29.16
CA GLN A 397 11.52 -11.75 -30.12
C GLN A 397 12.62 -12.77 -29.81
N HIS A 398 13.39 -12.64 -28.74
CA HIS A 398 14.54 -13.51 -28.49
C HIS A 398 14.19 -14.98 -28.21
N HIS A 399 12.91 -15.29 -27.98
CA HIS A 399 12.38 -16.65 -27.86
C HIS A 399 11.51 -17.08 -29.06
N GLU A 400 11.48 -16.26 -30.11
CA GLU A 400 10.86 -16.70 -31.36
C GLU A 400 11.72 -17.77 -32.05
N HIS A 401 11.08 -18.75 -32.66
CA HIS A 401 11.73 -19.79 -33.40
C HIS A 401 11.70 -19.51 -34.90
N TRP A 402 12.75 -19.90 -35.62
CA TRP A 402 12.85 -19.70 -37.06
C TRP A 402 11.65 -20.20 -37.84
N ASP A 403 11.04 -21.32 -37.43
CA ASP A 403 9.88 -21.94 -38.07
C ASP A 403 8.52 -21.31 -37.60
N GLY A 404 8.52 -20.39 -36.65
CA GLY A 404 7.34 -19.74 -36.07
C GLY A 404 6.69 -20.53 -34.93
N SER A 405 7.33 -21.58 -34.42
CA SER A 405 6.84 -22.33 -33.24
C SER A 405 7.23 -21.73 -31.89
N GLY A 406 7.93 -20.58 -31.90
CA GLY A 406 8.37 -19.89 -30.71
C GLY A 406 7.27 -18.99 -30.10
N TYR A 407 7.66 -18.14 -29.16
CA TYR A 407 6.78 -17.23 -28.46
C TYR A 407 7.43 -15.84 -28.30
N PRO A 408 6.66 -14.77 -28.05
CA PRO A 408 5.22 -14.74 -27.74
C PRO A 408 4.31 -14.62 -28.99
N ARG A 409 4.83 -14.20 -30.15
CA ARG A 409 4.01 -13.84 -31.33
C ARG A 409 4.01 -14.88 -32.45
N GLY A 410 4.89 -15.86 -32.42
CA GLY A 410 5.04 -16.86 -33.49
C GLY A 410 5.60 -16.26 -34.78
N VAL A 411 6.45 -15.24 -34.67
CA VAL A 411 7.14 -14.63 -35.79
C VAL A 411 8.16 -15.64 -36.37
N LYS A 412 8.36 -15.66 -37.68
CA LYS A 412 9.22 -16.65 -38.31
C LYS A 412 10.17 -16.09 -39.35
N GLY A 413 11.28 -16.80 -39.52
CA GLY A 413 12.27 -16.53 -40.57
C GLY A 413 12.92 -15.17 -40.39
N GLU A 414 13.13 -14.46 -41.49
CA GLU A 414 13.77 -13.16 -41.53
C GLU A 414 12.91 -12.01 -40.91
N ASN A 415 11.63 -12.29 -40.64
CA ASN A 415 10.80 -11.32 -39.91
C ASN A 415 11.17 -11.20 -38.41
N ILE A 416 11.93 -12.19 -37.87
CA ILE A 416 12.52 -12.08 -36.54
C ILE A 416 13.72 -11.14 -36.64
N ASN A 417 13.79 -10.16 -35.70
CA ASN A 417 14.92 -9.24 -35.63
C ASN A 417 16.27 -9.98 -35.60
N ILE A 418 17.26 -9.49 -36.35
CA ILE A 418 18.56 -10.17 -36.46
C ILE A 418 19.25 -10.34 -35.11
N TYR A 419 19.20 -9.32 -34.22
CA TYR A 419 19.79 -9.40 -32.90
C TYR A 419 19.10 -10.45 -32.02
N ALA A 420 17.76 -10.56 -32.13
CA ALA A 420 17.01 -11.61 -31.44
C ALA A 420 17.42 -13.02 -31.88
N ARG A 421 17.60 -13.21 -33.21
CA ARG A 421 18.08 -14.52 -33.77
C ARG A 421 19.49 -14.88 -33.28
N ILE A 422 20.38 -13.88 -33.17
CA ILE A 422 21.75 -14.07 -32.64
C ILE A 422 21.70 -14.46 -31.18
N ILE A 423 20.99 -13.68 -30.35
CA ILE A 423 20.87 -13.94 -28.90
C ILE A 423 20.24 -15.30 -28.64
N ALA A 424 19.15 -15.66 -29.32
CA ALA A 424 18.50 -16.97 -29.17
C ALA A 424 19.47 -18.16 -29.39
N LEU A 425 20.37 -18.05 -30.37
CA LEU A 425 21.35 -19.08 -30.67
C LEU A 425 22.46 -19.12 -29.62
N VAL A 426 23.03 -17.97 -29.32
CA VAL A 426 24.20 -17.83 -28.42
C VAL A 426 23.84 -18.16 -26.98
N ASP A 427 22.70 -17.64 -26.48
CA ASP A 427 22.20 -17.95 -25.14
C ASP A 427 21.88 -19.43 -24.98
N ALA A 428 21.27 -20.08 -26.00
CA ALA A 428 21.01 -21.53 -25.95
C ALA A 428 22.30 -22.36 -25.86
N TYR A 429 23.37 -21.97 -26.56
CA TYR A 429 24.66 -22.63 -26.44
C TYR A 429 25.29 -22.44 -25.08
N GLU A 430 25.32 -21.17 -24.60
CA GLU A 430 25.83 -20.82 -23.28
C GLU A 430 25.06 -21.60 -22.20
N ALA A 431 23.74 -21.57 -22.25
CA ALA A 431 22.88 -22.27 -21.30
C ALA A 431 23.11 -23.79 -21.30
N MET A 432 23.42 -24.42 -22.44
CA MET A 432 23.71 -25.86 -22.52
C MET A 432 25.07 -26.22 -21.93
N THR A 433 26.06 -25.38 -22.13
CA THR A 433 27.47 -25.67 -21.81
C THR A 433 27.90 -25.11 -20.45
N SER A 434 27.04 -24.37 -19.77
CA SER A 434 27.24 -23.87 -18.40
C SER A 434 26.53 -24.74 -17.36
N PRO A 435 27.14 -24.95 -16.16
CA PRO A 435 26.49 -25.69 -15.07
C PRO A 435 25.31 -24.88 -14.51
N ARG A 436 24.18 -25.54 -14.26
CA ARG A 436 23.01 -24.96 -13.63
C ARG A 436 22.62 -25.77 -12.38
N PRO A 437 21.94 -25.19 -11.37
CA PRO A 437 21.63 -25.88 -10.12
C PRO A 437 20.96 -27.25 -10.28
N TYR A 438 20.24 -27.43 -11.37
CA TYR A 438 19.46 -28.65 -11.68
C TYR A 438 20.02 -29.48 -12.82
N ARG A 439 21.17 -29.09 -13.44
CA ARG A 439 21.72 -29.78 -14.58
C ARG A 439 23.22 -29.54 -14.71
N LEU A 440 23.98 -30.63 -14.92
CA LEU A 440 25.38 -30.55 -15.31
C LEU A 440 25.52 -29.92 -16.70
N ALA A 441 26.65 -29.23 -16.93
CA ALA A 441 27.01 -28.72 -18.25
C ALA A 441 27.14 -29.90 -19.26
N ARG A 442 26.63 -29.68 -20.47
CA ARG A 442 26.91 -30.57 -21.61
C ARG A 442 28.30 -30.26 -22.15
N THR A 443 28.88 -31.23 -22.86
CA THR A 443 30.11 -30.96 -23.64
C THR A 443 29.80 -30.02 -24.81
N ASN A 444 30.84 -29.36 -25.34
CA ASN A 444 30.70 -28.48 -26.50
C ASN A 444 30.14 -29.27 -27.70
N GLU A 445 30.61 -30.54 -27.90
CA GLU A 445 30.14 -31.41 -28.97
C GLU A 445 28.66 -31.77 -28.85
N GLU A 446 28.20 -32.07 -27.62
CA GLU A 446 26.78 -32.36 -27.37
C GLU A 446 25.89 -31.13 -27.61
N ALA A 447 26.34 -29.94 -27.21
CA ALA A 447 25.63 -28.69 -27.44
C ALA A 447 25.56 -28.33 -28.94
N LEU A 448 26.66 -28.45 -29.67
CA LEU A 448 26.70 -28.22 -31.12
C LEU A 448 25.81 -29.24 -31.88
N ALA A 449 25.79 -30.49 -31.46
CA ALA A 449 24.90 -31.49 -32.04
C ALA A 449 23.42 -31.14 -31.82
N GLU A 450 23.06 -30.62 -30.65
CA GLU A 450 21.69 -30.15 -30.37
C GLU A 450 21.32 -28.93 -31.23
N LEU A 451 22.23 -27.97 -31.37
CA LEU A 451 22.01 -26.81 -32.25
C LEU A 451 21.82 -27.24 -33.72
N GLN A 452 22.60 -28.20 -34.18
CA GLN A 452 22.47 -28.77 -35.52
C GLN A 452 21.10 -29.44 -35.74
N ASN A 453 20.57 -30.16 -34.74
CA ASN A 453 19.24 -30.78 -34.80
C ASN A 453 18.11 -29.74 -34.82
N CYS A 454 18.36 -28.58 -34.28
CA CYS A 454 17.40 -27.46 -34.21
C CYS A 454 17.58 -26.43 -35.36
N ARG A 455 18.60 -26.60 -36.23
CA ARG A 455 18.88 -25.73 -37.36
C ARG A 455 17.69 -25.67 -38.32
N GLY A 456 17.27 -24.47 -38.68
CA GLY A 456 16.10 -24.24 -39.56
C GLY A 456 14.74 -24.50 -38.91
N LYS A 457 14.72 -24.89 -37.62
CA LYS A 457 13.52 -25.01 -36.79
C LYS A 457 13.51 -23.90 -35.74
N LYS A 458 14.36 -24.04 -34.73
CA LYS A 458 14.47 -23.01 -33.67
C LYS A 458 15.40 -21.89 -34.12
N TYR A 459 16.52 -22.21 -34.73
CA TYR A 459 17.59 -21.25 -35.05
C TYR A 459 17.70 -21.00 -36.55
N ASP A 460 18.10 -19.78 -36.87
CA ASP A 460 18.42 -19.37 -38.22
C ASP A 460 19.51 -20.26 -38.79
N PRO A 461 19.28 -20.92 -39.96
CA PRO A 461 20.24 -21.84 -40.55
C PRO A 461 21.56 -21.15 -40.92
N HIS A 462 21.54 -19.90 -41.39
CA HIS A 462 22.75 -19.16 -41.76
C HIS A 462 23.57 -18.79 -40.53
N LEU A 463 22.93 -18.27 -39.48
CA LEU A 463 23.60 -17.93 -38.21
C LEU A 463 24.16 -19.19 -37.53
N THR A 464 23.45 -20.30 -37.60
CA THR A 464 23.92 -21.59 -37.05
C THR A 464 25.18 -22.09 -37.78
N ASP A 465 25.21 -22.04 -39.11
CA ASP A 465 26.37 -22.41 -39.89
C ASP A 465 27.59 -21.52 -39.59
N LEU A 466 27.34 -20.21 -39.44
CA LEU A 466 28.37 -19.23 -39.06
C LEU A 466 28.92 -19.53 -37.66
N PHE A 467 28.04 -19.80 -36.69
CA PHE A 467 28.39 -20.10 -35.30
C PHE A 467 29.32 -21.32 -35.18
N PHE A 468 29.07 -22.34 -35.98
CA PHE A 468 29.92 -23.56 -36.00
C PHE A 468 31.33 -23.31 -36.52
N ALA A 469 31.56 -22.22 -37.24
CA ALA A 469 32.87 -21.86 -37.74
C ALA A 469 33.70 -21.00 -36.76
N LEU A 470 33.11 -20.60 -35.62
CA LEU A 470 33.75 -19.72 -34.63
C LEU A 470 34.73 -20.50 -33.73
N PRO A 471 35.80 -19.86 -33.23
CA PRO A 471 36.71 -20.41 -32.24
C PRO A 471 36.09 -20.32 -30.84
N LEU A 472 35.09 -21.19 -30.56
CA LEU A 472 34.29 -21.14 -29.32
C LEU A 472 35.14 -21.42 -28.06
N GLU A 473 36.27 -22.09 -28.21
CA GLU A 473 37.22 -22.39 -27.12
C GLU A 473 37.85 -21.13 -26.52
N ASP A 474 37.94 -20.04 -27.30
CA ASP A 474 38.48 -18.77 -26.86
C ASP A 474 37.57 -18.09 -25.79
N CYS A 475 36.31 -18.51 -25.72
CA CYS A 475 35.32 -18.02 -24.74
C CYS A 475 35.20 -18.93 -23.49
N ASP A 476 35.91 -20.03 -23.43
CA ASP A 476 35.98 -20.87 -22.24
C ASP A 476 36.93 -20.20 -21.24
N LEU A 477 36.43 -19.18 -20.54
CA LEU A 477 37.16 -18.53 -19.46
C LEU A 477 37.41 -19.58 -18.38
N THR A 478 38.61 -20.12 -18.31
CA THR A 478 39.07 -20.94 -17.18
C THR A 478 38.87 -20.18 -15.87
N ALA A 479 38.15 -20.78 -14.96
CA ALA A 479 37.84 -20.33 -13.63
C ALA A 479 39.09 -19.91 -12.80
#